data_80b1f29987e4edec223e51db6d626306
#
_entry.id   80b1f29987e4edec223e51db6d626306
#
_cell.length_a   1.000
_cell.length_b   1.000
_cell.length_c   1.000
_cell.angle_alpha   90.00
_cell.angle_beta   90.00
_cell.angle_gamma   90.00
#
_symmetry.space_group_name_H-M   'P 1'
#
loop_
_entity.id
_entity.type
_entity.pdbx_description
1 polymer ?
#
loop_
_entity_poly.entity_id
_entity_poly.type
_entity_poly.pdbx_seq_one_letter_code
_entity_poly.pdbx_strand_id
1 'polypeptide(L)'
;MQNPRLAARSAKSLMDIAMEQNKIDTLYGDIQGLHLICKENRDFVAVLKSPIIKGETKKSIVHSILASSIDPISSKFIALIISKGREFFLPEIASSFIALYKQKNKINEVTLTTAHPLDDTTRNEIESKIAAQFQGMTIDLKTNVD
;
A
#
# COMPACT_ATOMS: atom_id res chain seq x y z
N MET A 1 19.89 -2.15 4.01
CA MET A 1 19.53 -2.97 5.17
C MET A 1 18.03 -2.83 5.43
N GLN A 2 17.33 -3.92 5.51
CA GLN A 2 15.90 -3.91 5.78
C GLN A 2 15.63 -3.92 7.27
N ASN A 3 14.68 -3.11 7.71
CA ASN A 3 14.23 -3.09 9.09
C ASN A 3 12.71 -3.16 9.15
N PRO A 4 12.14 -4.39 9.15
CA PRO A 4 10.69 -4.56 9.12
C PRO A 4 9.96 -3.91 10.30
N ARG A 5 10.59 -3.86 11.47
CA ARG A 5 9.98 -3.25 12.65
C ARG A 5 9.83 -1.74 12.49
N LEU A 6 10.84 -1.08 11.93
CA LEU A 6 10.79 0.35 11.71
C LEU A 6 9.76 0.70 10.63
N ALA A 7 9.76 -0.06 9.53
CA ALA A 7 8.78 0.12 8.47
C ALA A 7 7.36 -0.09 8.97
N ALA A 8 7.11 -1.15 9.73
CA ALA A 8 5.80 -1.44 10.29
C ALA A 8 5.35 -0.35 11.27
N ARG A 9 6.25 0.15 12.10
CA ARG A 9 5.94 1.22 13.06
C ARG A 9 5.57 2.51 12.35
N SER A 10 6.31 2.88 11.31
CA SER A 10 6.03 4.07 10.53
C SER A 10 4.71 3.95 9.78
N ALA A 11 4.45 2.79 9.19
CA ALA A 11 3.19 2.52 8.51
C ALA A 11 2.00 2.59 9.47
N LYS A 12 2.14 2.06 10.67
CA LYS A 12 1.10 2.13 11.70
C LYS A 12 0.82 3.57 12.11
N SER A 13 1.85 4.39 12.26
CA SER A 13 1.70 5.80 12.57
C SER A 13 0.88 6.53 11.51
N LEU A 14 1.17 6.26 10.24
CA LEU A 14 0.40 6.84 9.13
C LEU A 14 -1.03 6.33 9.14
N MET A 15 -1.25 5.05 9.42
CA MET A 15 -2.58 4.47 9.53
C MET A 15 -3.40 5.14 10.63
N ASP A 16 -2.80 5.37 11.79
CA ASP A 16 -3.46 6.04 12.91
C ASP A 16 -3.88 7.46 12.54
N ILE A 17 -3.01 8.20 11.85
CA ILE A 17 -3.32 9.54 11.35
C ILE A 17 -4.46 9.49 10.32
N ALA A 18 -4.40 8.54 9.41
CA ALA A 18 -5.41 8.36 8.37
C ALA A 18 -6.78 8.10 8.97
N MET A 19 -6.84 7.29 10.01
CA MET A 19 -8.08 6.99 10.72
C MET A 19 -8.60 8.21 11.48
N GLU A 20 -7.72 8.89 12.19
CA GLU A 20 -8.07 10.09 12.95
C GLU A 20 -8.64 11.19 12.06
N GLN A 21 -8.05 11.37 10.87
CA GLN A 21 -8.48 12.38 9.91
C GLN A 21 -9.58 11.88 8.97
N ASN A 22 -10.00 10.63 9.11
CA ASN A 22 -11.01 10.00 8.27
C ASN A 22 -10.65 10.04 6.77
N LYS A 23 -9.38 9.81 6.46
CA LYS A 23 -8.84 9.84 5.09
C LYS A 23 -8.11 8.56 4.71
N ILE A 24 -8.50 7.44 5.31
CA ILE A 24 -7.80 6.16 5.14
C ILE A 24 -7.76 5.72 3.67
N ASP A 25 -8.87 5.87 2.94
CA ASP A 25 -8.93 5.48 1.53
C ASP A 25 -8.08 6.38 0.65
N THR A 26 -8.08 7.68 0.93
CA THR A 26 -7.27 8.65 0.20
C THR A 26 -5.79 8.36 0.38
N LEU A 27 -5.35 8.17 1.62
CA LEU A 27 -3.95 7.88 1.91
C LEU A 27 -3.54 6.51 1.36
N TYR A 28 -4.44 5.54 1.37
CA TYR A 28 -4.17 4.24 0.76
C TYR A 28 -3.87 4.37 -0.74
N GLY A 29 -4.67 5.15 -1.45
CA GLY A 29 -4.43 5.44 -2.87
C GLY A 29 -3.08 6.10 -3.11
N ASP A 30 -2.72 7.08 -2.27
CA ASP A 30 -1.44 7.77 -2.37
C ASP A 30 -0.26 6.82 -2.15
N ILE A 31 -0.36 5.96 -1.14
CA ILE A 31 0.71 5.02 -0.82
C ILE A 31 0.80 3.89 -1.86
N GLN A 32 -0.33 3.48 -2.44
CA GLN A 32 -0.29 2.55 -3.57
C GLN A 32 0.48 3.15 -4.74
N GLY A 33 0.25 4.43 -5.05
CA GLY A 33 0.98 5.15 -6.09
C GLY A 33 2.47 5.19 -5.81
N LEU A 34 2.85 5.51 -4.58
CA LEU A 34 4.25 5.50 -4.16
C LEU A 34 4.87 4.11 -4.30
N HIS A 35 4.15 3.09 -3.85
CA HIS A 35 4.61 1.70 -3.95
C HIS A 35 4.85 1.29 -5.41
N LEU A 36 3.94 1.66 -6.29
CA LEU A 36 4.05 1.36 -7.71
C LEU A 36 5.27 2.05 -8.34
N ILE A 37 5.48 3.32 -8.01
CA ILE A 37 6.64 4.08 -8.49
C ILE A 37 7.94 3.42 -8.03
N CYS A 38 8.02 3.02 -6.77
CA CYS A 38 9.18 2.32 -6.23
C CYS A 38 9.41 0.98 -6.93
N LYS A 39 8.34 0.28 -7.27
CA LYS A 39 8.43 -1.03 -7.92
C LYS A 39 8.89 -0.93 -9.37
N GLU A 40 8.42 0.08 -10.10
CA GLU A 40 8.66 0.21 -11.54
C GLU A 40 9.86 1.09 -11.88
N ASN A 41 10.31 1.94 -10.96
CA ASN A 41 11.34 2.93 -11.24
C ASN A 41 12.54 2.73 -10.31
N ARG A 42 13.54 2.01 -10.81
CA ARG A 42 14.77 1.73 -10.05
C ARG A 42 15.56 3.00 -9.76
N ASP A 43 15.54 3.97 -10.66
CA ASP A 43 16.26 5.23 -10.47
C ASP A 43 15.69 6.02 -9.29
N PHE A 44 14.38 6.02 -9.14
CA PHE A 44 13.73 6.65 -8.00
C PHE A 44 14.17 6.02 -6.67
N VAL A 45 14.18 4.69 -6.62
CA VAL A 45 14.64 3.96 -5.42
C VAL A 45 16.11 4.24 -5.14
N ALA A 46 16.94 4.30 -6.19
CA ALA A 46 18.34 4.61 -6.06
C ALA A 46 18.56 6.00 -5.46
N VAL A 47 17.76 6.99 -5.85
CA VAL A 47 17.79 8.32 -5.25
C VAL A 47 17.45 8.26 -3.76
N LEU A 48 16.40 7.54 -3.40
CA LEU A 48 16.00 7.39 -2.00
C LEU A 48 17.09 6.75 -1.15
N LYS A 49 17.83 5.81 -1.70
CA LYS A 49 18.88 5.06 -1.00
C LYS A 49 20.26 5.70 -1.07
N SER A 50 20.42 6.73 -1.87
CA SER A 50 21.72 7.38 -2.04
C SER A 50 22.15 8.14 -0.80
N PRO A 51 23.33 7.86 -0.22
CA PRO A 51 23.84 8.63 0.91
C PRO A 51 24.44 9.97 0.49
N ILE A 52 24.65 10.18 -0.80
CA ILE A 52 25.28 11.39 -1.33
C ILE A 52 24.25 12.50 -1.54
N ILE A 53 23.03 12.15 -1.97
CA ILE A 53 21.96 13.12 -2.23
C ILE A 53 21.42 13.64 -0.90
N LYS A 54 21.35 14.97 -0.77
CA LYS A 54 20.86 15.61 0.45
C LYS A 54 19.34 15.43 0.59
N GLY A 55 18.86 15.41 1.84
CA GLY A 55 17.45 15.29 2.14
C GLY A 55 16.57 16.32 1.45
N GLU A 56 17.02 17.58 1.40
CA GLU A 56 16.29 18.65 0.71
C GLU A 56 16.09 18.34 -0.77
N THR A 57 17.13 17.80 -1.42
CA THR A 57 17.02 17.40 -2.83
C THR A 57 16.09 16.23 -2.99
N LYS A 58 16.14 15.25 -2.09
CA LYS A 58 15.21 14.10 -2.11
C LYS A 58 13.77 14.55 -1.94
N LYS A 59 13.50 15.49 -1.03
CA LYS A 59 12.16 16.07 -0.85
C LYS A 59 11.67 16.70 -2.15
N SER A 60 12.52 17.49 -2.81
CA SER A 60 12.16 18.15 -4.05
C SER A 60 11.82 17.14 -5.15
N ILE A 61 12.62 16.07 -5.27
CA ILE A 61 12.40 15.03 -6.27
C ILE A 61 11.08 14.31 -6.02
N VAL A 62 10.84 13.89 -4.78
CA VAL A 62 9.60 13.20 -4.41
C VAL A 62 8.40 14.11 -4.64
N HIS A 63 8.53 15.38 -4.24
CA HIS A 63 7.46 16.36 -4.43
C HIS A 63 7.14 16.55 -5.93
N SER A 64 8.15 16.65 -6.78
CA SER A 64 7.95 16.79 -8.23
C SER A 64 7.21 15.61 -8.84
N ILE A 65 7.44 14.40 -8.33
CA ILE A 65 6.82 13.19 -8.87
C ILE A 65 5.39 13.02 -8.34
N LEU A 66 5.14 13.36 -7.07
CA LEU A 66 3.89 13.04 -6.39
C LEU A 66 3.00 14.24 -6.09
N ALA A 67 3.52 15.46 -6.15
CA ALA A 67 2.91 16.66 -5.54
C ALA A 67 1.48 16.97 -5.98
N SER A 68 1.14 16.73 -7.24
CA SER A 68 -0.18 17.09 -7.76
C SER A 68 -1.23 16.02 -7.51
N SER A 69 -0.85 14.86 -6.99
CA SER A 69 -1.72 13.69 -6.90
C SER A 69 -1.90 13.14 -5.49
N ILE A 70 -1.22 13.70 -4.49
CA ILE A 70 -1.32 13.18 -3.13
C ILE A 70 -1.90 14.20 -2.15
N ASP A 71 -2.51 13.67 -1.10
CA ASP A 71 -3.07 14.47 -0.01
C ASP A 71 -1.96 15.17 0.77
N PRO A 72 -2.20 16.36 1.32
CA PRO A 72 -1.23 17.06 2.17
C PRO A 72 -0.71 16.22 3.34
N ILE A 73 -1.53 15.33 3.89
CA ILE A 73 -1.11 14.44 4.98
C ILE A 73 -0.04 13.47 4.49
N SER A 74 -0.25 12.85 3.32
CA SER A 74 0.73 11.96 2.70
C SER A 74 2.04 12.70 2.42
N SER A 75 1.94 13.90 1.88
CA SER A 75 3.10 14.74 1.58
C SER A 75 3.91 15.07 2.84
N LYS A 76 3.23 15.48 3.90
CA LYS A 76 3.87 15.78 5.19
C LYS A 76 4.53 14.55 5.80
N PHE A 77 3.88 13.40 5.70
CA PHE A 77 4.43 12.15 6.21
C PHE A 77 5.74 11.79 5.48
N ILE A 78 5.73 11.86 4.15
CA ILE A 78 6.92 11.57 3.35
C ILE A 78 8.05 12.54 3.69
N ALA A 79 7.74 13.83 3.79
CA ALA A 79 8.71 14.85 4.16
C ALA A 79 9.30 14.59 5.54
N LEU A 80 8.50 14.15 6.49
CA LEU A 80 8.95 13.80 7.84
C LEU A 80 9.92 12.62 7.80
N ILE A 81 9.61 11.58 7.03
CA ILE A 81 10.47 10.40 6.88
C ILE A 81 11.83 10.82 6.31
N ILE A 82 11.82 11.68 5.30
CA ILE A 82 13.07 12.19 4.70
C ILE A 82 13.84 13.03 5.71
N SER A 83 13.16 13.90 6.48
CA SER A 83 13.80 14.71 7.51
C SER A 83 14.49 13.89 8.58
N LYS A 84 13.97 12.70 8.87
CA LYS A 84 14.57 11.78 9.84
C LYS A 84 15.66 10.90 9.23
N GLY A 85 15.98 11.06 7.95
CA GLY A 85 16.98 10.25 7.27
C GLY A 85 16.54 8.81 7.03
N ARG A 86 15.24 8.57 6.96
CA ARG A 86 14.67 7.22 6.82
C ARG A 86 14.03 6.97 5.46
N GLU A 87 14.29 7.82 4.49
CA GLU A 87 13.69 7.75 3.16
C GLU A 87 14.02 6.45 2.42
N PHE A 88 15.13 5.82 2.74
CA PHE A 88 15.49 4.54 2.13
C PHE A 88 14.55 3.40 2.55
N PHE A 89 13.75 3.60 3.59
CA PHE A 89 12.72 2.65 3.99
C PHE A 89 11.36 2.91 3.34
N LEU A 90 11.21 3.98 2.55
CA LEU A 90 9.90 4.30 1.96
C LEU A 90 9.26 3.14 1.20
N PRO A 91 10.00 2.34 0.39
CA PRO A 91 9.37 1.18 -0.25
C PRO A 91 8.78 0.18 0.75
N GLU A 92 9.52 -0.10 1.82
CA GLU A 92 9.08 -1.05 2.85
C GLU A 92 7.91 -0.47 3.67
N ILE A 93 7.94 0.83 3.95
CA ILE A 93 6.85 1.52 4.65
C ILE A 93 5.57 1.45 3.82
N ALA A 94 5.68 1.68 2.52
CA ALA A 94 4.53 1.59 1.61
C ALA A 94 3.93 0.19 1.60
N SER A 95 4.77 -0.84 1.49
CA SER A 95 4.31 -2.23 1.55
C SER A 95 3.61 -2.56 2.86
N SER A 96 4.19 -2.12 3.98
CA SER A 96 3.60 -2.35 5.30
C SER A 96 2.26 -1.63 5.46
N PHE A 97 2.15 -0.40 4.96
CA PHE A 97 0.90 0.35 5.01
C PHE A 97 -0.20 -0.36 4.22
N ILE A 98 0.12 -0.83 3.02
CA ILE A 98 -0.83 -1.56 2.17
C ILE A 98 -1.32 -2.82 2.88
N ALA A 99 -0.40 -3.57 3.51
CA ALA A 99 -0.76 -4.77 4.27
C ALA A 99 -1.69 -4.44 5.44
N LEU A 100 -1.39 -3.36 6.17
CA LEU A 100 -2.24 -2.91 7.29
C LEU A 100 -3.63 -2.48 6.82
N TYR A 101 -3.71 -1.79 5.69
CA TYR A 101 -4.99 -1.39 5.10
C TYR A 101 -5.84 -2.61 4.78
N LYS A 102 -5.27 -3.60 4.12
CA LYS A 102 -5.98 -4.83 3.76
C LYS A 102 -6.47 -5.57 5.00
N GLN A 103 -5.62 -5.70 6.01
CA GLN A 103 -5.97 -6.34 7.25
C GLN A 103 -7.09 -5.58 7.98
N LYS A 104 -7.01 -4.25 8.01
CA LYS A 104 -7.98 -3.42 8.72
C LYS A 104 -9.34 -3.44 8.06
N ASN A 105 -9.38 -3.44 6.74
CA ASN A 105 -10.64 -3.51 5.99
C ASN A 105 -11.11 -4.94 5.78
N LYS A 106 -10.42 -5.90 6.37
CA LYS A 106 -10.76 -7.33 6.31
C LYS A 106 -10.94 -7.82 4.88
N ILE A 107 -9.99 -7.45 4.02
CA ILE A 107 -9.98 -7.91 2.63
C ILE A 107 -9.34 -9.29 2.58
N ASN A 108 -10.12 -10.26 2.14
CA ASN A 108 -9.63 -11.62 1.93
C ASN A 108 -9.56 -11.93 0.45
N GLU A 109 -8.47 -12.57 0.06
CA GLU A 109 -8.30 -13.08 -1.29
C GLU A 109 -8.53 -14.58 -1.24
N VAL A 110 -9.52 -15.04 -2.02
CA VAL A 110 -9.85 -16.45 -2.11
C VAL A 110 -9.56 -16.92 -3.52
N THR A 111 -8.74 -17.99 -3.62
CA THR A 111 -8.43 -18.63 -4.90
C THR A 111 -9.19 -19.94 -4.99
N LEU A 112 -9.97 -20.08 -6.05
CA LEU A 112 -10.70 -21.31 -6.32
C LEU A 112 -10.10 -21.97 -7.55
N THR A 113 -9.64 -23.22 -7.37
CA THR A 113 -9.10 -24.03 -8.46
C THR A 113 -10.13 -25.07 -8.87
N THR A 114 -10.46 -25.12 -10.15
CA THR A 114 -11.43 -26.06 -10.70
C THR A 114 -10.89 -26.76 -11.93
N ALA A 115 -11.45 -27.94 -12.24
CA ALA A 115 -11.08 -28.70 -13.45
C ALA A 115 -11.69 -28.06 -14.71
N HIS A 116 -12.71 -27.27 -14.57
CA HIS A 116 -13.42 -26.60 -15.67
C HIS A 116 -13.69 -25.15 -15.32
N PRO A 117 -13.77 -24.24 -16.32
CA PRO A 117 -14.18 -22.88 -16.05
C PRO A 117 -15.57 -22.83 -15.42
N LEU A 118 -15.75 -21.92 -14.46
CA LEU A 118 -17.04 -21.73 -13.83
C LEU A 118 -17.92 -20.82 -14.71
N ASP A 119 -19.21 -21.12 -14.79
CA ASP A 119 -20.15 -20.19 -15.37
C ASP A 119 -20.48 -19.07 -14.36
N ASP A 120 -21.13 -18.01 -14.83
CA ASP A 120 -21.41 -16.85 -13.97
C ASP A 120 -22.35 -17.22 -12.82
N THR A 121 -23.33 -18.08 -13.05
CA THR A 121 -24.29 -18.51 -12.04
C THR A 121 -23.58 -19.26 -10.90
N THR A 122 -22.76 -20.25 -11.25
CA THR A 122 -22.02 -21.04 -10.27
C THR A 122 -21.03 -20.16 -9.50
N ARG A 123 -20.36 -19.25 -10.19
CA ARG A 123 -19.42 -18.32 -9.55
C ARG A 123 -20.13 -17.41 -8.55
N ASN A 124 -21.28 -16.87 -8.91
CA ASN A 124 -22.06 -16.02 -8.03
C ASN A 124 -22.56 -16.77 -6.80
N GLU A 125 -22.98 -18.01 -6.95
CA GLU A 125 -23.39 -18.87 -5.82
C GLU A 125 -22.24 -19.09 -4.85
N ILE A 126 -21.03 -19.38 -5.37
CA ILE A 126 -19.85 -19.59 -4.55
C ILE A 126 -19.48 -18.30 -3.82
N GLU A 127 -19.48 -17.16 -4.51
CA GLU A 127 -19.18 -15.86 -3.90
C GLU A 127 -20.17 -15.54 -2.78
N SER A 128 -21.45 -15.82 -2.99
CA SER A 128 -22.49 -15.58 -1.98
C SER A 128 -22.28 -16.46 -0.74
N LYS A 129 -21.91 -17.72 -0.92
CA LYS A 129 -21.63 -18.63 0.20
C LYS A 129 -20.39 -18.18 0.98
N ILE A 130 -19.34 -17.75 0.29
CA ILE A 130 -18.13 -17.26 0.92
C ILE A 130 -18.42 -15.95 1.67
N ALA A 131 -19.16 -15.05 1.08
CA ALA A 131 -19.53 -13.78 1.70
C ALA A 131 -20.35 -13.99 2.98
N ALA A 132 -21.28 -14.97 2.98
CA ALA A 132 -22.06 -15.32 4.17
C ALA A 132 -21.16 -15.86 5.30
N GLN A 133 -20.11 -16.61 4.94
CA GLN A 133 -19.18 -17.16 5.92
C GLN A 133 -18.25 -16.10 6.50
N PHE A 134 -17.92 -15.07 5.73
CA PHE A 134 -17.00 -14.00 6.12
C PHE A 134 -17.73 -12.66 6.21
N GLN A 135 -18.76 -12.59 7.03
CA GLN A 135 -19.53 -11.37 7.20
C GLN A 135 -18.66 -10.18 7.59
N GLY A 136 -18.92 -9.04 6.95
CA GLY A 136 -18.19 -7.81 7.20
C GLY A 136 -16.81 -7.73 6.57
N MET A 137 -16.47 -8.69 5.71
CA MET A 137 -15.20 -8.72 4.98
C MET A 137 -15.42 -8.44 3.50
N THR A 138 -14.44 -7.77 2.88
CA THR A 138 -14.37 -7.66 1.43
C THR A 138 -13.64 -8.89 0.89
N ILE A 139 -14.20 -9.52 -0.13
CA ILE A 139 -13.65 -10.77 -0.68
C ILE A 139 -13.27 -10.56 -2.14
N ASP A 140 -12.00 -10.87 -2.46
CA ASP A 140 -11.51 -10.94 -3.82
C ASP A 140 -11.43 -12.41 -4.21
N LEU A 141 -12.21 -12.81 -5.20
CA LEU A 141 -12.24 -14.19 -5.67
C LEU A 141 -11.45 -14.33 -6.96
N LYS A 142 -10.42 -15.18 -6.92
CA LYS A 142 -9.67 -15.57 -8.10
C LYS A 142 -9.99 -17.01 -8.45
N THR A 143 -10.15 -17.26 -9.74
CA THR A 143 -10.51 -18.59 -10.24
C THR A 143 -9.39 -19.10 -11.14
N ASN A 144 -8.87 -20.30 -10.82
CA ASN A 144 -7.89 -21.01 -11.63
C ASN A 144 -8.50 -22.28 -12.19
N VAL A 145 -8.12 -22.64 -13.41
CA VAL A 145 -8.58 -23.88 -14.06
C VAL A 145 -7.37 -24.81 -14.26
N ASP A 146 -7.51 -26.01 -13.79
CA ASP A 146 -6.49 -27.06 -13.97
C ASP A 146 -6.65 -27.75 -15.31
#